data_4c2d671965646f06fab4311b2baf84ca
#
_entry.id   4c2d671965646f06fab4311b2baf84ca
#
_cell.length_a   1.000
_cell.length_b   1.000
_cell.length_c   1.000
_cell.angle_alpha   90.00
_cell.angle_beta   90.00
_cell.angle_gamma   90.00
#
_symmetry.space_group_name_H-M   'P 1'
#
loop_
_entity.id
_entity.type
_entity.pdbx_description
1 polymer ?
#
loop_
_entity_poly.entity_id
_entity_poly.type
_entity_poly.pdbx_seq_one_letter_code
_entity_poly.pdbx_strand_id
1 'polypeptide(L)'
;MIPFLVQKQSNFSPILAAKFPKITAYSGIGLNHSDLKLRLSVSPAGINAIISGHHSHDKTRIKRHSIGSNKYTVDTSEVVSDTRNPFSCMTPEPSIKGARTKVDLVSQEQSLVAFSDASILSKYRLALSVTSQYSDYFGGTLEGSLAAINETLTELNFIFETDLGVKLELVDNNDLIVNVYAEPDPY
;
A
#
# COMPACT_ATOMS: atom_id res chain seq x y z
N MET A 1 12.57 3.45 23.52
CA MET A 1 11.41 2.68 22.98
C MET A 1 10.26 3.64 22.81
N ILE A 2 9.65 3.69 21.62
CA ILE A 2 8.52 4.59 21.34
C ILE A 2 7.24 3.74 21.40
N PRO A 3 6.33 3.99 22.34
CA PRO A 3 5.06 3.29 22.39
C PRO A 3 4.07 3.86 21.38
N PHE A 4 3.25 3.00 20.79
CA PHE A 4 2.19 3.36 19.85
C PHE A 4 0.82 2.93 20.39
N LEU A 5 -0.16 3.80 20.23
CA LEU A 5 -1.58 3.43 20.35
C LEU A 5 -2.01 2.86 19.01
N VAL A 6 -2.43 1.60 18.97
CA VAL A 6 -2.79 0.92 17.72
C VAL A 6 -4.27 0.56 17.67
N GLN A 7 -4.86 0.68 16.49
CA GLN A 7 -6.24 0.30 16.19
C GLN A 7 -6.27 -0.63 14.97
N LYS A 8 -7.12 -1.66 15.03
CA LYS A 8 -7.32 -2.55 13.89
C LYS A 8 -7.96 -1.80 12.72
N GLN A 9 -7.32 -1.88 11.56
CA GLN A 9 -7.77 -1.24 10.34
C GLN A 9 -7.61 -2.21 9.17
N SER A 10 -8.65 -3.02 8.93
CA SER A 10 -8.61 -4.04 7.89
C SER A 10 -8.49 -3.43 6.48
N ASN A 11 -7.72 -4.08 5.62
CA ASN A 11 -7.69 -3.85 4.17
C ASN A 11 -8.64 -4.78 3.42
N PHE A 12 -9.24 -5.74 4.12
CA PHE A 12 -10.21 -6.69 3.59
C PHE A 12 -11.60 -6.25 3.98
N SER A 13 -12.57 -6.53 3.11
CA SER A 13 -13.98 -6.43 3.46
C SER A 13 -14.30 -7.31 4.69
N PRO A 14 -15.37 -7.04 5.42
CA PRO A 14 -15.73 -7.82 6.60
C PRO A 14 -15.86 -9.33 6.33
N ILE A 15 -16.41 -9.69 5.15
CA ILE A 15 -16.62 -11.09 4.75
C ILE A 15 -15.27 -11.76 4.47
N LEU A 16 -14.39 -11.13 3.70
CA LEU A 16 -13.07 -11.67 3.40
C LEU A 16 -12.21 -11.76 4.67
N ALA A 17 -12.26 -10.76 5.55
CA ALA A 17 -11.56 -10.76 6.83
C ALA A 17 -12.01 -11.90 7.76
N ALA A 18 -13.29 -12.27 7.71
CA ALA A 18 -13.83 -13.42 8.46
C ALA A 18 -13.30 -14.76 7.94
N LYS A 19 -13.07 -14.88 6.62
CA LYS A 19 -12.46 -16.09 6.01
C LYS A 19 -10.98 -16.23 6.40
N PHE A 20 -10.26 -15.11 6.55
CA PHE A 20 -8.81 -15.08 6.82
C PHE A 20 -8.47 -14.27 8.09
N PRO A 21 -8.91 -14.73 9.27
CA PRO A 21 -8.80 -13.95 10.52
C PRO A 21 -7.36 -13.73 11.00
N LYS A 22 -6.41 -14.53 10.50
CA LYS A 22 -4.99 -14.40 10.83
C LYS A 22 -4.27 -13.33 10.02
N ILE A 23 -4.90 -12.79 8.97
CA ILE A 23 -4.36 -11.72 8.15
C ILE A 23 -5.04 -10.42 8.58
N THR A 24 -4.27 -9.53 9.20
CA THR A 24 -4.81 -8.30 9.79
C THR A 24 -3.91 -7.11 9.49
N ALA A 25 -4.49 -5.92 9.51
CA ALA A 25 -3.76 -4.66 9.44
C ALA A 25 -4.17 -3.74 10.58
N TYR A 26 -3.25 -2.89 10.99
CA TYR A 26 -3.43 -1.93 12.09
C TYR A 26 -2.89 -0.57 11.68
N SER A 27 -3.49 0.47 12.20
CA SER A 27 -2.96 1.83 12.22
C SER A 27 -2.56 2.21 13.63
N GLY A 28 -1.56 3.05 13.78
CA GLY A 28 -1.11 3.52 15.08
C GLY A 28 -0.59 4.95 15.05
N ILE A 29 -0.62 5.57 16.21
CA ILE A 29 -0.06 6.90 16.47
C ILE A 29 0.87 6.77 17.67
N GLY A 30 2.03 7.44 17.63
CA GLY A 30 2.97 7.47 18.73
C GLY A 30 2.38 8.19 19.94
N LEU A 31 2.40 7.56 21.14
CA LEU A 31 1.77 8.12 22.34
C LEU A 31 2.43 9.42 22.79
N ASN A 32 3.77 9.50 22.70
CA ASN A 32 4.53 10.70 23.08
C ASN A 32 5.05 11.48 21.89
N HIS A 33 4.72 11.03 20.68
CA HIS A 33 5.15 11.57 19.40
C HIS A 33 3.98 11.46 18.42
N SER A 34 2.99 12.35 18.55
CA SER A 34 1.76 12.33 17.75
C SER A 34 2.00 12.55 16.25
N ASP A 35 3.17 13.03 15.88
CA ASP A 35 3.66 13.15 14.52
C ASP A 35 4.05 11.80 13.90
N LEU A 36 4.37 10.79 14.74
CA LEU A 36 4.70 9.46 14.26
C LEU A 36 3.45 8.64 13.98
N LYS A 37 3.31 8.21 12.73
CA LYS A 37 2.24 7.31 12.28
C LYS A 37 2.82 5.94 11.98
N LEU A 38 2.10 4.91 12.39
CA LEU A 38 2.43 3.50 12.15
C LEU A 38 1.36 2.86 11.28
N ARG A 39 1.78 2.07 10.30
CA ARG A 39 0.95 1.04 9.67
C ARG A 39 1.62 -0.31 9.84
N LEU A 40 0.83 -1.30 10.19
CA LEU A 40 1.30 -2.63 10.54
C LEU A 40 0.42 -3.68 9.87
N SER A 41 1.04 -4.58 9.13
CA SER A 41 0.44 -5.81 8.62
C SER A 41 0.93 -6.99 9.45
N VAL A 42 0.01 -7.85 9.86
CA VAL A 42 0.30 -9.07 10.63
C VAL A 42 -0.35 -10.25 9.92
N SER A 43 0.41 -11.29 9.68
CA SER A 43 -0.05 -12.52 9.03
C SER A 43 0.77 -13.72 9.49
N PRO A 44 0.41 -14.96 9.13
CA PRO A 44 1.26 -16.13 9.37
C PRO A 44 2.64 -16.01 8.70
N ALA A 45 2.74 -15.24 7.61
CA ALA A 45 4.00 -14.93 6.97
C ALA A 45 4.89 -14.01 7.80
N GLY A 46 4.37 -13.29 8.78
CA GLY A 46 5.11 -12.41 9.68
C GLY A 46 4.50 -11.03 9.82
N ILE A 47 5.36 -10.10 10.22
CA ILE A 47 5.01 -8.71 10.46
C ILE A 47 5.69 -7.84 9.39
N ASN A 48 4.95 -6.87 8.87
CA ASN A 48 5.49 -5.78 8.09
C ASN A 48 4.99 -4.47 8.67
N ALA A 49 5.86 -3.52 8.89
CA ALA A 49 5.50 -2.22 9.44
C ALA A 49 6.17 -1.07 8.69
N ILE A 50 5.44 0.03 8.57
CA ILE A 50 5.96 1.30 8.12
C ILE A 50 5.66 2.36 9.16
N ILE A 51 6.70 3.10 9.56
CA ILE A 51 6.61 4.23 10.47
C ILE A 51 7.02 5.47 9.69
N SER A 52 6.23 6.52 9.75
CA SER A 52 6.56 7.81 9.15
C SER A 52 6.48 8.90 10.18
N GLY A 53 7.47 9.80 10.16
CA GLY A 53 7.50 11.03 10.96
C GLY A 53 6.82 12.20 10.28
N HIS A 54 7.04 13.39 10.84
CA HIS A 54 6.46 14.64 10.35
C HIS A 54 6.97 15.02 8.93
N HIS A 55 8.19 14.59 8.59
CA HIS A 55 8.73 14.77 7.26
C HIS A 55 8.47 13.53 6.42
N SER A 56 7.89 13.70 5.23
CA SER A 56 7.55 12.61 4.30
C SER A 56 8.75 11.75 3.89
N HIS A 57 9.96 12.21 4.20
CA HIS A 57 11.22 11.53 3.90
C HIS A 57 11.67 10.57 5.00
N ASP A 58 11.18 10.74 6.25
CA ASP A 58 11.58 9.90 7.39
C ASP A 58 10.67 8.68 7.46
N LYS A 59 10.88 7.73 6.57
CA LYS A 59 10.13 6.46 6.59
C LYS A 59 11.04 5.33 7.06
N THR A 60 10.65 4.68 8.14
CA THR A 60 11.28 3.44 8.60
C THR A 60 10.39 2.26 8.22
N ARG A 61 10.93 1.32 7.45
CA ARG A 61 10.26 0.07 7.11
C ARG A 61 10.85 -1.07 7.89
N ILE A 62 9.99 -1.92 8.44
CA ILE A 62 10.36 -3.16 9.11
C ILE A 62 9.75 -4.29 8.29
N LYS A 63 10.58 -5.08 7.65
CA LYS A 63 10.16 -6.20 6.80
C LYS A 63 10.85 -7.49 7.22
N ARG A 64 10.17 -8.61 7.04
CA ARG A 64 10.81 -9.91 7.18
C ARG A 64 11.94 -10.05 6.15
N HIS A 65 13.09 -10.55 6.58
CA HIS A 65 14.28 -10.70 5.73
C HIS A 65 14.06 -11.69 4.58
N SER A 66 13.37 -12.80 4.86
CA SER A 66 12.99 -13.82 3.86
C SER A 66 11.80 -14.64 4.37
N ILE A 67 11.08 -15.29 3.47
CA ILE A 67 9.97 -16.18 3.80
C ILE A 67 10.50 -17.30 4.71
N GLY A 68 9.80 -17.55 5.84
CA GLY A 68 10.20 -18.56 6.83
C GLY A 68 11.30 -18.12 7.81
N SER A 69 11.91 -16.94 7.65
CA SER A 69 12.93 -16.40 8.55
C SER A 69 12.31 -15.69 9.76
N ASN A 70 12.91 -15.83 10.93
CA ASN A 70 12.58 -15.02 12.11
C ASN A 70 13.41 -13.72 12.19
N LYS A 71 14.19 -13.40 11.14
CA LYS A 71 14.97 -12.17 11.05
C LYS A 71 14.17 -11.09 10.35
N TYR A 72 14.31 -9.87 10.83
CA TYR A 72 13.68 -8.68 10.25
C TYR A 72 14.77 -7.70 9.80
N THR A 73 14.53 -7.04 8.69
CA THR A 73 15.35 -5.93 8.20
C THR A 73 14.63 -4.64 8.57
N VAL A 74 15.37 -3.70 9.12
CA VAL A 74 14.92 -2.33 9.34
C VAL A 74 15.60 -1.46 8.32
N ASP A 75 14.82 -0.86 7.45
CA ASP A 75 15.28 0.04 6.42
C ASP A 75 14.78 1.46 6.73
N THR A 76 15.71 2.35 6.94
CA THR A 76 15.47 3.78 7.09
C THR A 76 15.86 4.44 5.79
N SER A 77 14.95 4.46 4.82
CA SER A 77 15.21 5.14 3.57
C SER A 77 15.10 6.65 3.74
N GLU A 78 16.23 7.32 3.88
CA GLU A 78 16.34 8.62 3.27
C GLU A 78 16.18 8.40 1.76
N VAL A 79 15.28 9.13 1.14
CA VAL A 79 15.16 9.12 -0.33
C VAL A 79 16.44 9.78 -0.85
N VAL A 80 17.47 8.97 -1.01
CA VAL A 80 18.60 9.36 -1.84
C VAL A 80 18.04 9.39 -3.25
N SER A 81 17.73 10.58 -3.73
CA SER A 81 17.45 10.78 -5.14
C SER A 81 18.69 10.31 -5.90
N ASP A 82 18.65 9.06 -6.39
CA ASP A 82 19.73 8.55 -7.23
C ASP A 82 19.66 9.28 -8.58
N THR A 83 20.34 10.42 -8.62
CA THR A 83 20.46 11.24 -9.84
C THR A 83 21.29 10.54 -10.92
N ARG A 84 21.84 9.35 -10.65
CA ARG A 84 22.75 8.65 -11.55
C ARG A 84 22.05 7.90 -12.68
N ASN A 85 20.76 7.56 -12.51
CA ASN A 85 19.94 6.98 -13.56
C ASN A 85 18.57 7.65 -13.59
N PRO A 86 18.42 8.76 -14.32
CA PRO A 86 17.11 9.37 -14.48
C PRO A 86 16.17 8.34 -15.14
N PHE A 87 15.06 8.07 -14.49
CA PHE A 87 14.01 7.24 -15.09
C PHE A 87 13.56 7.87 -16.41
N SER A 88 13.77 7.15 -17.51
CA SER A 88 13.24 7.53 -18.82
C SER A 88 12.05 6.65 -19.13
N CYS A 89 10.89 7.27 -19.31
CA CYS A 89 9.70 6.56 -19.78
C CYS A 89 9.91 6.18 -21.24
N MET A 90 10.05 4.88 -21.53
CA MET A 90 10.20 4.36 -22.88
C MET A 90 8.86 4.12 -23.59
N THR A 91 7.75 4.51 -22.99
CA THR A 91 6.44 4.46 -23.65
C THR A 91 6.43 5.47 -24.80
N PRO A 92 6.27 5.05 -26.07
CA PRO A 92 6.16 6.00 -27.17
C PRO A 92 4.95 6.90 -26.92
N GLU A 93 5.17 8.21 -26.93
CA GLU A 93 4.05 9.13 -26.87
C GLU A 93 3.13 8.86 -28.06
N PRO A 94 1.83 8.62 -27.85
CA PRO A 94 0.91 8.50 -28.93
C PRO A 94 0.94 9.81 -29.71
N SER A 95 1.26 9.73 -31.00
CA SER A 95 1.22 10.88 -31.91
C SER A 95 -0.24 11.32 -32.08
N ILE A 96 -0.77 12.00 -31.08
CA ILE A 96 -2.06 12.66 -31.19
C ILE A 96 -1.85 13.87 -32.12
N LYS A 97 -1.96 13.64 -33.44
CA LYS A 97 -2.15 14.69 -34.43
C LYS A 97 -3.54 15.27 -34.22
N GLY A 98 -3.69 16.17 -33.30
CA GLY A 98 -4.94 16.88 -33.02
C GLY A 98 -4.76 17.79 -31.84
N ALA A 99 -4.50 19.05 -32.15
CA ALA A 99 -4.75 20.24 -31.35
C ALA A 99 -4.67 20.04 -29.82
N ARG A 100 -3.46 19.95 -29.25
CA ARG A 100 -3.25 20.55 -27.94
C ARG A 100 -3.31 22.06 -28.15
N THR A 101 -4.50 22.62 -28.04
CA THR A 101 -4.61 24.00 -27.62
C THR A 101 -3.75 24.07 -26.34
N LYS A 102 -2.70 24.89 -26.35
CA LYS A 102 -2.08 25.33 -25.13
C LYS A 102 -3.23 25.78 -24.27
N VAL A 103 -3.58 24.96 -23.27
CA VAL A 103 -4.30 25.47 -22.11
C VAL A 103 -3.28 26.41 -21.52
N ASP A 104 -3.43 27.69 -21.83
CA ASP A 104 -2.79 28.73 -21.07
C ASP A 104 -3.13 28.41 -19.63
N LEU A 105 -2.12 28.00 -18.88
CA LEU A 105 -2.12 28.04 -17.44
C LEU A 105 -2.22 29.52 -17.08
N VAL A 106 -3.37 30.10 -17.42
CA VAL A 106 -3.83 31.32 -16.78
C VAL A 106 -3.84 30.94 -15.31
N SER A 107 -2.91 31.53 -14.61
CA SER A 107 -2.85 31.65 -13.16
C SER A 107 -4.25 31.96 -12.61
N GLN A 108 -5.09 30.96 -12.58
CA GLN A 108 -6.16 30.88 -11.63
C GLN A 108 -5.49 30.45 -10.33
N GLU A 109 -5.04 31.44 -9.59
CA GLU A 109 -5.08 31.41 -8.13
C GLU A 109 -6.54 31.22 -7.68
N GLN A 110 -7.20 30.23 -8.23
CA GLN A 110 -8.38 29.68 -7.58
C GLN A 110 -7.82 28.82 -6.48
N SER A 111 -7.78 29.49 -5.29
CA SER A 111 -7.80 28.85 -4.00
C SER A 111 -7.78 27.32 -4.17
N LEU A 112 -6.60 26.74 -3.98
CA LEU A 112 -6.52 25.50 -3.29
C LEU A 112 -7.39 25.72 -2.06
N VAL A 113 -8.69 25.48 -2.20
CA VAL A 113 -9.55 25.23 -1.09
C VAL A 113 -8.81 24.10 -0.42
N ALA A 114 -8.04 24.49 0.59
CA ALA A 114 -7.44 23.52 1.46
C ALA A 114 -8.60 22.62 1.81
N PHE A 115 -8.54 21.37 1.37
CA PHE A 115 -9.36 20.30 1.91
C PHE A 115 -8.86 20.07 3.34
N SER A 116 -8.88 21.17 4.11
CA SER A 116 -8.64 21.21 5.54
C SER A 116 -9.90 20.81 6.30
N ASP A 117 -10.94 20.39 5.60
CA ASP A 117 -12.02 19.74 6.28
C ASP A 117 -11.62 18.27 6.44
N ALA A 118 -10.99 18.04 7.58
CA ALA A 118 -10.63 16.76 8.08
C ALA A 118 -11.76 15.78 7.80
N SER A 119 -11.47 14.75 6.98
CA SER A 119 -11.98 13.44 7.26
C SER A 119 -13.19 12.92 6.49
N ILE A 120 -13.34 13.19 5.23
CA ILE A 120 -14.12 12.25 4.43
C ILE A 120 -13.13 11.27 3.78
N LEU A 121 -12.79 10.22 4.52
CA LEU A 121 -12.04 9.09 3.94
C LEU A 121 -12.95 8.34 2.97
N SER A 122 -12.68 8.48 1.68
CA SER A 122 -13.43 7.77 0.65
C SER A 122 -12.93 6.34 0.52
N LYS A 123 -13.81 5.36 0.73
CA LYS A 123 -13.49 3.95 0.53
C LYS A 123 -13.82 3.49 -0.90
N TYR A 124 -12.85 2.87 -1.54
CA TYR A 124 -13.03 2.22 -2.83
C TYR A 124 -12.85 0.71 -2.71
N ARG A 125 -13.72 -0.03 -3.36
CA ARG A 125 -13.61 -1.49 -3.45
C ARG A 125 -12.60 -1.85 -4.53
N LEU A 126 -11.68 -2.74 -4.18
CA LEU A 126 -10.62 -3.24 -5.05
C LEU A 126 -10.81 -4.73 -5.29
N ALA A 127 -10.83 -5.16 -6.55
CA ALA A 127 -10.65 -6.53 -6.95
C ALA A 127 -9.23 -6.67 -7.52
N LEU A 128 -8.41 -7.51 -6.90
CA LEU A 128 -7.01 -7.70 -7.27
C LEU A 128 -6.78 -9.15 -7.68
N SER A 129 -6.50 -9.37 -8.95
CA SER A 129 -6.09 -10.66 -9.49
C SER A 129 -4.57 -10.78 -9.45
N VAL A 130 -4.08 -11.99 -9.19
CA VAL A 130 -2.65 -12.30 -9.22
C VAL A 130 -2.41 -13.59 -9.99
N THR A 131 -1.23 -13.67 -10.62
CA THR A 131 -0.79 -14.85 -11.36
C THR A 131 -0.32 -15.96 -10.45
N SER A 132 -0.21 -17.17 -10.97
CA SER A 132 0.36 -18.30 -10.23
C SER A 132 1.80 -18.07 -9.80
N GLN A 133 2.61 -17.41 -10.64
CA GLN A 133 4.00 -17.08 -10.33
C GLN A 133 4.12 -16.14 -9.12
N TYR A 134 3.19 -15.17 -9.00
CA TYR A 134 3.12 -14.36 -7.79
C TYR A 134 2.82 -15.21 -6.57
N SER A 135 1.84 -16.11 -6.69
CA SER A 135 1.45 -17.00 -5.58
C SER A 135 2.60 -17.92 -5.17
N ASP A 136 3.32 -18.50 -6.14
CA ASP A 136 4.49 -19.36 -5.91
C ASP A 136 5.60 -18.63 -5.15
N TYR A 137 5.86 -17.39 -5.51
CA TYR A 137 6.84 -16.55 -4.82
C TYR A 137 6.50 -16.37 -3.33
N PHE A 138 5.19 -16.30 -2.99
CA PHE A 138 4.72 -16.15 -1.63
C PHE A 138 4.29 -17.47 -0.97
N GLY A 139 4.86 -18.61 -1.44
CA GLY A 139 4.71 -19.92 -0.83
C GLY A 139 3.64 -20.81 -1.46
N GLY A 140 3.11 -20.45 -2.64
CA GLY A 140 2.20 -21.30 -3.43
C GLY A 140 0.83 -21.53 -2.77
N THR A 141 0.43 -20.65 -1.83
CA THR A 141 -0.84 -20.80 -1.10
C THR A 141 -1.69 -19.54 -1.21
N LEU A 142 -3.00 -19.73 -1.20
CA LEU A 142 -3.96 -18.63 -1.17
C LEU A 142 -3.73 -17.70 0.03
N GLU A 143 -3.50 -18.29 1.21
CA GLU A 143 -3.24 -17.51 2.43
C GLU A 143 -1.94 -16.70 2.34
N GLY A 144 -0.88 -17.27 1.75
CA GLY A 144 0.39 -16.60 1.51
C GLY A 144 0.24 -15.42 0.55
N SER A 145 -0.47 -15.62 -0.57
CA SER A 145 -0.75 -14.57 -1.55
C SER A 145 -1.58 -13.43 -0.97
N LEU A 146 -2.65 -13.77 -0.22
CA LEU A 146 -3.48 -12.77 0.45
C LEU A 146 -2.72 -12.02 1.56
N ALA A 147 -1.78 -12.68 2.24
CA ALA A 147 -0.91 -12.02 3.21
C ALA A 147 0.00 -10.99 2.54
N ALA A 148 0.59 -11.32 1.40
CA ALA A 148 1.42 -10.41 0.62
C ALA A 148 0.61 -9.24 0.04
N ILE A 149 -0.60 -9.50 -0.45
CA ILE A 149 -1.53 -8.44 -0.89
C ILE A 149 -1.88 -7.51 0.27
N ASN A 150 -2.19 -8.05 1.46
CA ASN A 150 -2.49 -7.24 2.64
C ASN A 150 -1.30 -6.36 3.06
N GLU A 151 -0.08 -6.89 2.96
CA GLU A 151 1.15 -6.13 3.21
C GLU A 151 1.27 -4.95 2.26
N THR A 152 1.14 -5.20 0.96
CA THR A 152 1.19 -4.16 -0.09
C THR A 152 0.10 -3.11 0.10
N LEU A 153 -1.15 -3.53 0.37
CA LEU A 153 -2.25 -2.61 0.62
C LEU A 153 -2.07 -1.80 1.90
N THR A 154 -1.42 -2.35 2.91
CA THR A 154 -1.11 -1.62 4.15
C THR A 154 -0.18 -0.44 3.87
N GLU A 155 0.86 -0.63 3.06
CA GLU A 155 1.76 0.43 2.64
C GLU A 155 1.06 1.43 1.70
N LEU A 156 0.31 0.92 0.71
CA LEU A 156 -0.39 1.75 -0.27
C LEU A 156 -1.47 2.63 0.38
N ASN A 157 -2.29 2.05 1.23
CA ASN A 157 -3.32 2.78 1.96
C ASN A 157 -2.73 3.83 2.88
N PHE A 158 -1.53 3.60 3.45
CA PHE A 158 -0.86 4.62 4.24
C PHE A 158 -0.58 5.89 3.44
N ILE A 159 -0.14 5.74 2.19
CA ILE A 159 0.11 6.85 1.27
C ILE A 159 -1.22 7.47 0.81
N PHE A 160 -2.15 6.65 0.33
CA PHE A 160 -3.41 7.11 -0.24
C PHE A 160 -4.32 7.81 0.77
N GLU A 161 -4.38 7.31 2.01
CA GLU A 161 -5.14 7.96 3.07
C GLU A 161 -4.54 9.32 3.45
N THR A 162 -3.21 9.43 3.41
CA THR A 162 -2.51 10.68 3.77
C THR A 162 -2.59 11.71 2.65
N ASP A 163 -2.36 11.29 1.40
CA ASP A 163 -2.18 12.22 0.29
C ASP A 163 -3.47 12.47 -0.50
N LEU A 164 -4.40 11.51 -0.51
CA LEU A 164 -5.59 11.55 -1.34
C LEU A 164 -6.91 11.45 -0.56
N GLY A 165 -6.88 11.14 0.74
CA GLY A 165 -8.08 10.83 1.51
C GLY A 165 -8.82 9.59 0.99
N VAL A 166 -8.10 8.64 0.42
CA VAL A 166 -8.65 7.43 -0.21
C VAL A 166 -8.15 6.18 0.52
N LYS A 167 -9.05 5.21 0.72
CA LYS A 167 -8.73 3.88 1.20
C LYS A 167 -9.21 2.82 0.22
N LEU A 168 -8.35 1.86 -0.09
CA LEU A 168 -8.68 0.68 -0.88
C LEU A 168 -9.02 -0.49 0.06
N GLU A 169 -10.12 -1.20 -0.25
CA GLU A 169 -10.57 -2.36 0.50
C GLU A 169 -10.86 -3.51 -0.46
N LEU A 170 -10.26 -4.69 -0.23
CA LEU A 170 -10.50 -5.87 -1.05
C LEU A 170 -11.95 -6.33 -0.95
N VAL A 171 -12.52 -6.70 -2.10
CA VAL A 171 -13.90 -7.21 -2.20
C VAL A 171 -14.07 -8.55 -1.49
N ASP A 172 -15.32 -8.92 -1.20
CA ASP A 172 -15.71 -10.09 -0.40
C ASP A 172 -15.19 -11.42 -0.93
N ASN A 173 -15.07 -11.53 -2.24
CA ASN A 173 -14.71 -12.74 -2.97
C ASN A 173 -13.35 -12.60 -3.71
N ASN A 174 -12.47 -11.75 -3.22
CA ASN A 174 -11.15 -11.58 -3.83
C ASN A 174 -10.30 -12.87 -3.78
N ASP A 175 -10.61 -13.76 -2.84
CA ASP A 175 -9.99 -15.08 -2.74
C ASP A 175 -10.23 -15.97 -3.98
N LEU A 176 -11.28 -15.72 -4.75
CA LEU A 176 -11.61 -16.49 -5.95
C LEU A 176 -10.82 -16.09 -7.20
N ILE A 177 -10.18 -14.92 -7.17
CA ILE A 177 -9.39 -14.38 -8.31
C ILE A 177 -7.89 -14.37 -8.03
N VAL A 178 -7.47 -14.99 -6.94
CA VAL A 178 -6.06 -15.26 -6.64
C VAL A 178 -5.70 -16.62 -7.23
N ASN A 179 -4.89 -16.62 -8.29
CA ASN A 179 -4.47 -17.86 -8.92
C ASN A 179 -3.31 -18.49 -8.15
N VAL A 180 -3.52 -19.72 -7.67
CA VAL A 180 -2.52 -20.53 -6.95
C VAL A 180 -2.10 -21.79 -7.70
N TYR A 181 -2.64 -21.99 -8.90
CA TYR A 181 -2.36 -23.17 -9.72
C TYR A 181 -1.39 -22.82 -10.86
N ALA A 182 -0.44 -23.71 -11.10
CA ALA A 182 0.62 -23.48 -12.09
C ALA A 182 0.13 -23.49 -13.55
N GLU A 183 -1.00 -24.16 -13.84
CA GLU A 183 -1.48 -24.29 -15.22
C GLU A 183 -3.00 -24.64 -15.26
N PRO A 184 -3.73 -24.10 -16.24
CA PRO A 184 -3.34 -22.98 -17.09
C PRO A 184 -3.50 -21.63 -16.38
N ASP A 185 -2.49 -20.77 -16.49
CA ASP A 185 -2.61 -19.39 -16.02
C ASP A 185 -3.60 -18.65 -16.94
N PRO A 186 -4.63 -18.00 -16.41
CA PRO A 186 -5.64 -17.30 -17.23
C PRO A 186 -5.14 -15.99 -17.86
N TYR A 187 -3.88 -15.57 -17.58
CA TYR A 187 -3.28 -14.32 -18.06
C TYR A 187 -2.06 -14.53 -18.93
#